data_4cb0859e36b9b52e10227facb4b1075d
#
_entry.id   4cb0859e36b9b52e10227facb4b1075d
#
_cell.length_a   1.000
_cell.length_b   1.000
_cell.length_c   1.000
_cell.angle_alpha   90.00
_cell.angle_beta   90.00
_cell.angle_gamma   90.00
#
_symmetry.space_group_name_H-M   'P 1'
#
loop_
_entity.id
_entity.type
_entity.pdbx_description
1 polymer ?
#
loop_
_entity_poly.entity_id
_entity_poly.type
_entity_poly.pdbx_seq_one_letter_code
_entity_poly.pdbx_strand_id
1 'polypeptide(L)'
;MLEIGSGRGGGGSFVARYHQSEEYIGVDFSQKAVQLANKLHDHIPNLKFVCGDAENLPFDDNTFDAVINVESSHCYGDMVAFLQEVKRVLKSGGKFSWTDFRIKSNLVYLNNSFEKSGLKLVREETITENVIKALDEIHDKKMTVINDYVPRFLKSSFMQFAGVKHSKVYDAFVNGDTVYLGKIFEKP
;
A
#
# COMPACT_ATOMS: atom_id res chain seq x y z
N MET A 1 7.77 -10.76 8.73
CA MET A 1 7.34 -9.44 8.19
C MET A 1 5.82 -9.43 8.03
N LEU A 2 5.20 -8.24 8.10
CA LEU A 2 3.75 -8.05 7.87
C LEU A 2 3.52 -7.02 6.76
N GLU A 3 2.64 -7.31 5.81
CA GLU A 3 2.08 -6.35 4.84
C GLU A 3 0.62 -6.07 5.18
N ILE A 4 0.26 -4.80 5.36
CA ILE A 4 -1.12 -4.39 5.65
C ILE A 4 -1.73 -3.80 4.39
N GLY A 5 -2.93 -4.30 4.01
CA GLY A 5 -3.57 -3.98 2.74
C GLY A 5 -2.95 -4.76 1.57
N SER A 6 -2.72 -6.07 1.77
CA SER A 6 -1.99 -6.92 0.83
C SER A 6 -2.74 -7.24 -0.48
N GLY A 7 -4.04 -6.95 -0.54
CA GLY A 7 -4.87 -7.18 -1.72
C GLY A 7 -4.81 -8.63 -2.20
N ARG A 8 -4.39 -8.83 -3.45
CA ARG A 8 -4.23 -10.15 -4.07
C ARG A 8 -2.82 -10.76 -3.92
N GLY A 9 -1.98 -10.17 -3.06
CA GLY A 9 -0.70 -10.72 -2.66
C GLY A 9 0.47 -10.54 -3.61
N GLY A 10 0.35 -9.66 -4.61
CA GLY A 10 1.42 -9.45 -5.58
C GLY A 10 2.72 -8.92 -4.95
N GLY A 11 2.61 -7.93 -4.06
CA GLY A 11 3.73 -7.38 -3.29
C GLY A 11 4.37 -8.44 -2.39
N GLY A 12 3.55 -9.11 -1.57
CA GLY A 12 3.99 -10.16 -0.67
C GLY A 12 4.69 -11.32 -1.39
N SER A 13 4.13 -11.75 -2.52
CA SER A 13 4.74 -12.78 -3.38
C SER A 13 6.13 -12.36 -3.89
N PHE A 14 6.31 -11.09 -4.27
CA PHE A 14 7.60 -10.58 -4.68
C PHE A 14 8.60 -10.56 -3.52
N VAL A 15 8.21 -9.99 -2.38
CA VAL A 15 9.10 -9.88 -1.22
C VAL A 15 9.48 -11.26 -0.68
N ALA A 16 8.52 -12.17 -0.52
CA ALA A 16 8.77 -13.51 0.02
C ALA A 16 9.73 -14.33 -0.85
N ARG A 17 9.73 -14.14 -2.18
CA ARG A 17 10.61 -14.85 -3.10
C ARG A 17 12.01 -14.25 -3.24
N TYR A 18 12.12 -12.93 -3.19
CA TYR A 18 13.37 -12.25 -3.54
C TYR A 18 14.07 -11.56 -2.38
N HIS A 19 13.40 -11.40 -1.25
CA HIS A 19 13.96 -10.86 -0.03
C HIS A 19 13.88 -11.92 1.07
N GLN A 20 14.98 -12.22 1.72
CA GLN A 20 15.14 -13.30 2.71
C GLN A 20 14.30 -13.06 3.98
N SER A 21 12.98 -13.17 3.89
CA SER A 21 12.10 -13.15 5.05
C SER A 21 11.83 -14.60 5.51
N GLU A 22 12.01 -14.90 6.78
CA GLU A 22 11.67 -16.21 7.34
C GLU A 22 10.18 -16.49 7.21
N GLU A 23 9.34 -15.51 7.52
CA GLU A 23 7.89 -15.55 7.35
C GLU A 23 7.38 -14.19 6.86
N TYR A 24 6.48 -14.22 5.90
CA TYR A 24 5.77 -13.05 5.38
C TYR A 24 4.26 -13.26 5.50
N ILE A 25 3.60 -12.34 6.19
CA ILE A 25 2.14 -12.37 6.35
C ILE A 25 1.56 -11.14 5.67
N GLY A 26 0.60 -11.35 4.76
CA GLY A 26 -0.24 -10.29 4.23
C GLY A 26 -1.58 -10.26 4.96
N VAL A 27 -2.04 -9.07 5.38
CA VAL A 27 -3.39 -8.89 5.91
C VAL A 27 -4.19 -7.98 4.99
N ASP A 28 -5.45 -8.36 4.75
CA ASP A 28 -6.38 -7.55 3.96
C ASP A 28 -7.79 -7.66 4.53
N PHE A 29 -8.56 -6.57 4.43
CA PHE A 29 -9.94 -6.53 4.92
C PHE A 29 -10.89 -7.40 4.07
N SER A 30 -10.58 -7.57 2.79
CA SER A 30 -11.40 -8.33 1.85
C SER A 30 -11.14 -9.83 1.94
N GLN A 31 -12.05 -10.57 2.55
CA GLN A 31 -12.03 -12.04 2.59
C GLN A 31 -11.84 -12.68 1.20
N LYS A 32 -12.44 -12.08 0.16
CA LYS A 32 -12.30 -12.57 -1.23
C LYS A 32 -10.89 -12.34 -1.77
N ALA A 33 -10.27 -11.20 -1.46
CA ALA A 33 -8.89 -10.92 -1.86
C ALA A 33 -7.93 -11.91 -1.19
N VAL A 34 -8.09 -12.13 0.12
CA VAL A 34 -7.29 -13.10 0.91
C VAL A 34 -7.41 -14.52 0.36
N GLN A 35 -8.63 -14.99 0.08
CA GLN A 35 -8.84 -16.33 -0.50
C GLN A 35 -8.14 -16.46 -1.86
N LEU A 36 -8.24 -15.43 -2.71
CA LEU A 36 -7.58 -15.43 -4.00
C LEU A 36 -6.06 -15.38 -3.85
N ALA A 37 -5.53 -14.54 -2.96
CA ALA A 37 -4.10 -14.43 -2.69
C ALA A 37 -3.51 -15.77 -2.24
N ASN A 38 -4.13 -16.43 -1.25
CA ASN A 38 -3.71 -17.75 -0.79
C ASN A 38 -3.73 -18.80 -1.92
N LYS A 39 -4.75 -18.77 -2.80
CA LYS A 39 -4.82 -19.68 -3.94
C LYS A 39 -3.74 -19.40 -5.01
N LEU A 40 -3.45 -18.15 -5.28
CA LEU A 40 -2.47 -17.74 -6.30
C LEU A 40 -1.03 -18.02 -5.88
N HIS A 41 -0.76 -18.00 -4.58
CA HIS A 41 0.59 -18.03 -4.02
C HIS A 41 0.84 -19.19 -3.07
N ASP A 42 0.01 -20.27 -3.13
CA ASP A 42 0.10 -21.48 -2.30
C ASP A 42 1.45 -22.23 -2.41
N HIS A 43 2.15 -22.02 -3.52
CA HIS A 43 3.46 -22.59 -3.79
C HIS A 43 4.63 -21.87 -3.09
N ILE A 44 4.38 -20.76 -2.36
CA ILE A 44 5.41 -19.99 -1.65
C ILE A 44 5.35 -20.35 -0.17
N PRO A 45 6.29 -21.14 0.37
CA PRO A 45 6.12 -21.77 1.68
C PRO A 45 6.17 -20.82 2.87
N ASN A 46 6.86 -19.69 2.73
CA ASN A 46 7.03 -18.66 3.76
C ASN A 46 6.03 -17.49 3.64
N LEU A 47 4.99 -17.62 2.80
CA LEU A 47 4.00 -16.60 2.53
C LEU A 47 2.60 -17.09 2.90
N LYS A 48 1.85 -16.30 3.67
CA LYS A 48 0.43 -16.55 3.95
C LYS A 48 -0.36 -15.26 3.99
N PHE A 49 -1.67 -15.35 3.72
CA PHE A 49 -2.57 -14.21 3.78
C PHE A 49 -3.72 -14.50 4.75
N VAL A 50 -4.06 -13.49 5.56
CA VAL A 50 -5.11 -13.58 6.57
C VAL A 50 -6.08 -12.39 6.43
N CYS A 51 -7.35 -12.62 6.78
CA CYS A 51 -8.33 -11.55 6.81
C CYS A 51 -8.20 -10.77 8.11
N GLY A 52 -8.20 -9.45 8.04
CA GLY A 52 -8.11 -8.60 9.23
C GLY A 52 -8.33 -7.13 8.90
N ASP A 53 -8.65 -6.38 9.93
CA ASP A 53 -8.80 -4.94 9.86
C ASP A 53 -7.47 -4.26 10.18
N ALA A 54 -7.06 -3.30 9.35
CA ALA A 54 -5.84 -2.52 9.56
C ALA A 54 -5.88 -1.68 10.85
N GLU A 55 -7.09 -1.30 11.29
CA GLU A 55 -7.33 -0.52 12.50
C GLU A 55 -7.51 -1.40 13.77
N ASN A 56 -7.50 -2.74 13.61
CA ASN A 56 -7.58 -3.73 14.68
C ASN A 56 -6.94 -5.05 14.22
N LEU A 57 -5.62 -5.09 14.20
CA LEU A 57 -4.85 -6.20 13.63
C LEU A 57 -4.95 -7.46 14.50
N PRO A 58 -5.18 -8.66 13.90
CA PRO A 58 -5.32 -9.91 14.62
C PRO A 58 -3.97 -10.55 15.00
N PHE A 59 -3.05 -9.75 15.54
CA PHE A 59 -1.72 -10.19 15.95
C PHE A 59 -1.36 -9.66 17.33
N ASP A 60 -0.48 -10.38 18.03
CA ASP A 60 0.03 -9.97 19.33
C ASP A 60 0.98 -8.77 19.23
N ASP A 61 1.18 -8.09 20.35
CA ASP A 61 2.15 -7.02 20.49
C ASP A 61 3.57 -7.51 20.19
N ASN A 62 4.41 -6.64 19.62
CA ASN A 62 5.84 -6.91 19.41
C ASN A 62 6.12 -8.20 18.61
N THR A 63 5.32 -8.49 17.59
CA THR A 63 5.43 -9.71 16.78
C THR A 63 6.37 -9.55 15.59
N PHE A 64 6.35 -8.39 14.92
CA PHE A 64 7.00 -8.21 13.63
C PHE A 64 8.25 -7.33 13.69
N ASP A 65 9.30 -7.73 12.96
CA ASP A 65 10.52 -6.93 12.77
C ASP A 65 10.32 -5.82 11.74
N ALA A 66 9.40 -6.03 10.79
CA ALA A 66 9.04 -5.03 9.79
C ALA A 66 7.57 -5.11 9.41
N VAL A 67 6.97 -3.94 9.18
CA VAL A 67 5.62 -3.75 8.65
C VAL A 67 5.72 -2.94 7.36
N ILE A 68 4.95 -3.33 6.33
CA ILE A 68 4.86 -2.66 5.04
C ILE A 68 3.41 -2.27 4.78
N ASN A 69 3.19 -1.08 4.23
CA ASN A 69 1.90 -0.63 3.74
C ASN A 69 2.10 0.15 2.44
N VAL A 70 1.47 -0.32 1.36
CA VAL A 70 1.59 0.26 0.03
C VAL A 70 0.21 0.48 -0.57
N GLU A 71 -0.08 1.73 -0.95
CA GLU A 71 -1.31 2.13 -1.66
C GLU A 71 -2.62 1.58 -1.07
N SER A 72 -2.76 1.60 0.24
CA SER A 72 -3.99 1.11 0.90
C SER A 72 -4.51 2.03 1.99
N SER A 73 -3.64 2.73 2.71
CA SER A 73 -4.04 3.54 3.85
C SER A 73 -4.88 4.79 3.51
N HIS A 74 -4.96 5.18 2.25
CA HIS A 74 -5.89 6.21 1.79
C HIS A 74 -7.37 5.76 1.85
N CYS A 75 -7.62 4.45 2.00
CA CYS A 75 -8.96 3.87 2.15
C CYS A 75 -9.37 3.63 3.61
N TYR A 76 -8.49 3.88 4.60
CA TYR A 76 -8.77 3.59 6.00
C TYR A 76 -9.64 4.68 6.65
N GLY A 77 -10.47 4.29 7.60
CA GLY A 77 -11.37 5.19 8.31
C GLY A 77 -10.66 6.06 9.36
N ASP A 78 -9.73 5.45 10.12
CA ASP A 78 -8.93 6.12 11.15
C ASP A 78 -7.42 5.85 10.99
N MET A 79 -6.73 6.84 10.42
CA MET A 79 -5.28 6.77 10.22
C MET A 79 -4.51 6.68 11.55
N VAL A 80 -5.04 7.26 12.64
CA VAL A 80 -4.38 7.22 13.96
C VAL A 80 -4.50 5.82 14.55
N ALA A 81 -5.69 5.20 14.50
CA ALA A 81 -5.91 3.82 14.95
C ALA A 81 -5.00 2.86 14.17
N PHE A 82 -4.94 2.97 12.85
CA PHE A 82 -4.04 2.18 12.01
C PHE A 82 -2.57 2.30 12.45
N LEU A 83 -2.08 3.51 12.65
CA LEU A 83 -0.67 3.72 13.02
C LEU A 83 -0.37 3.25 14.45
N GLN A 84 -1.35 3.29 15.36
CA GLN A 84 -1.23 2.70 16.69
C GLN A 84 -1.12 1.18 16.62
N GLU A 85 -1.89 0.53 15.77
CA GLU A 85 -1.80 -0.91 15.53
C GLU A 85 -0.46 -1.30 14.90
N VAL A 86 0.02 -0.54 13.89
CA VAL A 86 1.37 -0.72 13.35
C VAL A 86 2.42 -0.67 14.45
N LYS A 87 2.37 0.36 15.30
CA LYS A 87 3.31 0.49 16.43
C LYS A 87 3.17 -0.66 17.42
N ARG A 88 1.95 -1.09 17.73
CA ARG A 88 1.68 -2.17 18.66
C ARG A 88 2.33 -3.48 18.22
N VAL A 89 2.10 -3.88 16.97
CA VAL A 89 2.57 -5.16 16.44
C VAL A 89 4.06 -5.18 16.08
N LEU A 90 4.70 -4.03 15.87
CA LEU A 90 6.15 -3.94 15.67
C LEU A 90 6.90 -4.24 16.96
N LYS A 91 8.02 -4.94 16.84
CA LYS A 91 9.04 -5.05 17.90
C LYS A 91 9.76 -3.71 18.11
N SER A 92 10.34 -3.46 19.28
CA SER A 92 11.21 -2.31 19.49
C SER A 92 12.39 -2.34 18.51
N GLY A 93 12.72 -1.23 17.88
CA GLY A 93 13.67 -1.12 16.77
C GLY A 93 13.15 -1.60 15.42
N GLY A 94 11.95 -2.19 15.37
CA GLY A 94 11.30 -2.63 14.14
C GLY A 94 10.97 -1.47 13.20
N LYS A 95 10.89 -1.76 11.89
CA LYS A 95 10.72 -0.74 10.83
C LYS A 95 9.32 -0.80 10.23
N PHE A 96 8.76 0.38 10.00
CA PHE A 96 7.54 0.56 9.22
C PHE A 96 7.86 1.28 7.91
N SER A 97 7.63 0.61 6.79
CA SER A 97 7.72 1.21 5.44
C SER A 97 6.32 1.52 4.93
N TRP A 98 6.07 2.79 4.71
CA TRP A 98 4.78 3.29 4.23
C TRP A 98 4.96 4.03 2.92
N THR A 99 4.12 3.73 1.93
CA THR A 99 4.14 4.38 0.62
C THR A 99 2.71 4.53 0.11
N ASP A 100 2.28 5.77 -0.10
CA ASP A 100 0.91 6.04 -0.56
C ASP A 100 0.80 7.46 -1.13
N PHE A 101 -0.29 7.72 -1.84
CA PHE A 101 -0.58 9.06 -2.33
C PHE A 101 -1.56 9.80 -1.42
N ARG A 102 -1.49 11.12 -1.44
CA ARG A 102 -2.43 12.00 -0.73
C ARG A 102 -2.69 13.27 -1.51
N ILE A 103 -3.94 13.74 -1.45
CA ILE A 103 -4.29 15.09 -1.87
C ILE A 103 -3.58 16.07 -0.91
N LYS A 104 -3.00 17.14 -1.44
CA LYS A 104 -2.23 18.11 -0.64
C LYS A 104 -2.99 18.65 0.56
N SER A 105 -4.30 18.87 0.45
CA SER A 105 -5.13 19.35 1.57
C SER A 105 -5.13 18.41 2.77
N ASN A 106 -4.85 17.11 2.56
CA ASN A 106 -4.86 16.10 3.61
C ASN A 106 -3.48 15.90 4.27
N LEU A 107 -2.44 16.56 3.80
CA LEU A 107 -1.07 16.35 4.32
C LEU A 107 -0.92 16.76 5.78
N VAL A 108 -1.60 17.83 6.20
CA VAL A 108 -1.58 18.26 7.61
C VAL A 108 -2.16 17.18 8.52
N TYR A 109 -3.31 16.62 8.14
CA TYR A 109 -3.92 15.51 8.88
C TYR A 109 -3.02 14.28 8.92
N LEU A 110 -2.45 13.91 7.77
CA LEU A 110 -1.53 12.77 7.65
C LEU A 110 -0.31 12.94 8.57
N ASN A 111 0.36 14.08 8.51
CA ASN A 111 1.55 14.33 9.33
C ASN A 111 1.23 14.34 10.83
N ASN A 112 0.13 14.97 11.23
CA ASN A 112 -0.35 14.95 12.61
C ASN A 112 -0.66 13.52 13.09
N SER A 113 -1.17 12.65 12.20
CA SER A 113 -1.45 11.25 12.53
C SER A 113 -0.15 10.48 12.78
N PHE A 114 0.87 10.69 11.94
CA PHE A 114 2.19 10.11 12.16
C PHE A 114 2.83 10.59 13.47
N GLU A 115 2.78 11.88 13.76
CA GLU A 115 3.30 12.44 15.03
C GLU A 115 2.63 11.81 16.25
N LYS A 116 1.29 11.70 16.22
CA LYS A 116 0.51 11.08 17.31
C LYS A 116 0.82 9.59 17.52
N SER A 117 1.29 8.87 16.50
CA SER A 117 1.66 7.46 16.63
C SER A 117 2.85 7.24 17.54
N GLY A 118 3.74 8.24 17.66
CA GLY A 118 5.01 8.13 18.37
C GLY A 118 6.02 7.18 17.71
N LEU A 119 5.82 6.86 16.42
CA LEU A 119 6.85 6.24 15.58
C LEU A 119 7.88 7.31 15.20
N LYS A 120 9.15 6.96 15.18
CA LYS A 120 10.24 7.86 14.84
C LYS A 120 10.47 7.86 13.33
N LEU A 121 10.31 8.99 12.66
CA LEU A 121 10.62 9.14 11.24
C LEU A 121 12.13 8.96 11.01
N VAL A 122 12.50 8.05 10.12
CA VAL A 122 13.88 7.75 9.71
C VAL A 122 14.18 8.33 8.33
N ARG A 123 13.23 8.21 7.40
CA ARG A 123 13.37 8.68 6.02
C ARG A 123 12.03 9.12 5.48
N GLU A 124 12.05 10.18 4.69
CA GLU A 124 10.91 10.65 3.90
C GLU A 124 11.38 11.04 2.52
N GLU A 125 10.59 10.72 1.50
CA GLU A 125 10.83 11.14 0.13
C GLU A 125 9.51 11.36 -0.61
N THR A 126 9.52 12.29 -1.55
CA THR A 126 8.45 12.49 -2.51
C THR A 126 8.84 11.80 -3.81
N ILE A 127 8.06 10.81 -4.22
CA ILE A 127 8.33 10.00 -5.43
C ILE A 127 7.32 10.27 -6.55
N THR A 128 6.60 11.39 -6.49
CA THR A 128 5.56 11.78 -7.46
C THR A 128 6.08 11.78 -8.89
N GLU A 129 7.26 12.35 -9.14
CA GLU A 129 7.87 12.40 -10.48
C GLU A 129 8.16 11.00 -11.03
N ASN A 130 8.63 10.08 -10.16
CA ASN A 130 8.89 8.70 -10.55
C ASN A 130 7.60 7.96 -10.91
N VAL A 131 6.52 8.23 -10.15
CA VAL A 131 5.18 7.66 -10.44
C VAL A 131 4.65 8.19 -11.76
N ILE A 132 4.76 9.50 -12.04
CA ILE A 132 4.36 10.08 -13.34
C ILE A 132 5.13 9.42 -14.48
N LYS A 133 6.46 9.28 -14.38
CA LYS A 133 7.27 8.58 -15.39
C LYS A 133 6.82 7.14 -15.60
N ALA A 134 6.58 6.40 -14.52
CA ALA A 134 6.10 5.03 -14.61
C ALA A 134 4.72 4.94 -15.28
N LEU A 135 3.79 5.87 -14.97
CA LEU A 135 2.49 5.95 -15.61
C LEU A 135 2.61 6.25 -17.11
N ASP A 136 3.56 7.11 -17.49
CA ASP A 136 3.85 7.45 -18.89
C ASP A 136 4.38 6.23 -19.66
N GLU A 137 5.32 5.50 -19.08
CA GLU A 137 5.93 4.32 -19.71
C GLU A 137 4.94 3.16 -19.92
N ILE A 138 4.00 2.99 -18.99
CA ILE A 138 3.02 1.89 -19.08
C ILE A 138 1.70 2.29 -19.76
N HIS A 139 1.56 3.55 -20.22
CA HIS A 139 0.32 4.08 -20.76
C HIS A 139 -0.24 3.23 -21.91
N ASP A 140 0.56 2.98 -22.94
CA ASP A 140 0.12 2.27 -24.13
C ASP A 140 -0.29 0.83 -23.82
N LYS A 141 0.47 0.15 -22.92
CA LYS A 141 0.13 -1.18 -22.44
C LYS A 141 -1.21 -1.19 -21.70
N LYS A 142 -1.45 -0.20 -20.82
CA LYS A 142 -2.74 -0.06 -20.12
C LYS A 142 -3.87 0.18 -21.10
N MET A 143 -3.67 1.07 -22.08
CA MET A 143 -4.69 1.37 -23.10
C MET A 143 -5.04 0.15 -23.95
N THR A 144 -4.06 -0.67 -24.32
CA THR A 144 -4.28 -1.94 -25.03
C THR A 144 -5.18 -2.85 -24.20
N VAL A 145 -4.81 -3.11 -22.94
CA VAL A 145 -5.60 -3.97 -22.04
C VAL A 145 -7.02 -3.44 -21.85
N ILE A 146 -7.17 -2.12 -21.64
CA ILE A 146 -8.51 -1.51 -21.50
C ILE A 146 -9.32 -1.67 -22.78
N ASN A 147 -8.71 -1.50 -23.94
CA ASN A 147 -9.42 -1.61 -25.22
C ASN A 147 -9.84 -3.03 -25.54
N ASP A 148 -9.02 -4.02 -25.20
CA ASP A 148 -9.26 -5.42 -25.55
C ASP A 148 -10.23 -6.13 -24.57
N TYR A 149 -10.15 -5.79 -23.27
CA TYR A 149 -10.85 -6.55 -22.24
C TYR A 149 -11.97 -5.80 -21.51
N VAL A 150 -12.03 -4.46 -21.62
CA VAL A 150 -13.04 -3.69 -20.89
C VAL A 150 -14.23 -3.35 -21.81
N PRO A 151 -15.48 -3.68 -21.40
CA PRO A 151 -16.68 -3.28 -22.11
C PRO A 151 -16.73 -1.78 -22.38
N ARG A 152 -17.22 -1.37 -23.57
CA ARG A 152 -17.19 0.03 -24.03
C ARG A 152 -17.77 1.02 -23.03
N PHE A 153 -18.85 0.66 -22.35
CA PHE A 153 -19.53 1.53 -21.37
C PHE A 153 -18.76 1.70 -20.05
N LEU A 154 -17.77 0.83 -19.75
CA LEU A 154 -16.92 0.92 -18.56
C LEU A 154 -15.54 1.51 -18.83
N LYS A 155 -15.14 1.69 -20.10
CA LYS A 155 -13.78 2.13 -20.45
C LYS A 155 -13.40 3.43 -19.78
N SER A 156 -14.28 4.43 -19.75
CA SER A 156 -14.01 5.72 -19.12
C SER A 156 -13.68 5.57 -17.63
N SER A 157 -14.46 4.78 -16.89
CA SER A 157 -14.21 4.53 -15.48
C SER A 157 -12.89 3.79 -15.23
N PHE A 158 -12.58 2.78 -16.08
CA PHE A 158 -11.32 2.06 -16.00
C PHE A 158 -10.11 2.94 -16.35
N MET A 159 -10.24 3.84 -17.32
CA MET A 159 -9.18 4.81 -17.65
C MET A 159 -8.87 5.73 -16.47
N GLN A 160 -9.91 6.22 -15.77
CA GLN A 160 -9.75 7.03 -14.56
C GLN A 160 -9.04 6.22 -13.45
N PHE A 161 -9.54 5.02 -13.16
CA PHE A 161 -8.96 4.13 -12.14
C PHE A 161 -7.50 3.73 -12.45
N ALA A 162 -7.20 3.46 -13.71
CA ALA A 162 -5.86 3.07 -14.14
C ALA A 162 -4.85 4.23 -14.16
N GLY A 163 -5.29 5.48 -13.98
CA GLY A 163 -4.42 6.64 -14.01
C GLY A 163 -3.69 6.81 -15.35
N VAL A 164 -4.39 6.55 -16.47
CA VAL A 164 -3.81 6.78 -17.78
C VAL A 164 -3.66 8.28 -18.06
N LYS A 165 -2.81 8.68 -19.01
CA LYS A 165 -2.62 10.09 -19.41
C LYS A 165 -3.96 10.79 -19.63
N HIS A 166 -4.06 12.01 -19.15
CA HIS A 166 -5.26 12.85 -19.19
C HIS A 166 -6.46 12.31 -18.39
N SER A 167 -6.26 11.32 -17.53
CA SER A 167 -7.25 11.01 -16.51
C SER A 167 -7.14 12.01 -15.35
N LYS A 168 -8.23 12.21 -14.60
CA LYS A 168 -8.23 13.12 -13.44
C LYS A 168 -7.17 12.73 -12.41
N VAL A 169 -6.94 11.42 -12.23
CA VAL A 169 -5.91 10.90 -11.32
C VAL A 169 -4.50 11.28 -11.81
N TYR A 170 -4.21 11.05 -13.09
CA TYR A 170 -2.93 11.44 -13.70
C TYR A 170 -2.71 12.95 -13.63
N ASP A 171 -3.70 13.74 -14.05
CA ASP A 171 -3.60 15.20 -14.06
C ASP A 171 -3.42 15.77 -12.64
N ALA A 172 -4.03 15.15 -11.61
CA ALA A 172 -3.82 15.56 -10.22
C ALA A 172 -2.37 15.37 -9.74
N PHE A 173 -1.65 14.35 -10.23
CA PHE A 173 -0.22 14.21 -9.97
C PHE A 173 0.60 15.26 -10.74
N VAL A 174 0.32 15.47 -12.04
CA VAL A 174 1.03 16.42 -12.88
C VAL A 174 0.87 17.85 -12.39
N ASN A 175 -0.35 18.25 -11.99
CA ASN A 175 -0.65 19.58 -11.45
C ASN A 175 -0.17 19.75 -10.01
N GLY A 176 0.24 18.66 -9.37
CA GLY A 176 0.71 18.67 -7.99
C GLY A 176 -0.40 18.82 -6.95
N ASP A 177 -1.66 18.57 -7.29
CA ASP A 177 -2.79 18.51 -6.35
C ASP A 177 -2.71 17.25 -5.47
N THR A 178 -2.10 16.21 -6.00
CA THR A 178 -1.82 14.95 -5.32
C THR A 178 -0.32 14.67 -5.33
N VAL A 179 0.19 14.20 -4.20
CA VAL A 179 1.60 13.82 -4.04
C VAL A 179 1.72 12.36 -3.67
N TYR A 180 2.77 11.71 -4.13
CA TYR A 180 3.11 10.35 -3.77
C TYR A 180 4.33 10.35 -2.84
N LEU A 181 4.15 9.77 -1.65
CA LEU A 181 5.12 9.85 -0.56
C LEU A 181 5.61 8.45 -0.18
N GLY A 182 6.90 8.35 0.13
CA GLY A 182 7.49 7.20 0.80
C GLY A 182 8.06 7.64 2.14
N LYS A 183 7.74 6.89 3.20
CA LYS A 183 8.21 7.17 4.56
C LYS A 183 8.68 5.88 5.22
N ILE A 184 9.79 5.96 5.96
CA ILE A 184 10.29 4.87 6.80
C ILE A 184 10.30 5.37 8.25
N PHE A 185 9.70 4.59 9.11
CA PHE A 185 9.67 4.83 10.55
C PHE A 185 10.31 3.69 11.31
N GLU A 186 10.67 3.97 12.57
CA GLU A 186 11.17 3.02 13.55
C GLU A 186 10.32 3.09 14.81
N LYS A 187 10.00 1.95 15.39
CA LYS A 187 9.43 1.89 16.74
C LYS A 187 10.55 2.10 17.76
N PRO A 188 10.48 3.13 18.64
CA PRO A 188 11.44 3.33 19.71
C PRO A 188 11.52 2.16 20.68
#